data_d3a3e233ba6ed6c277a3cdc2ee981404
#
_entry.id   d3a3e233ba6ed6c277a3cdc2ee981404
#
_cell.length_a   1.000
_cell.length_b   1.000
_cell.length_c   1.000
_cell.angle_alpha   90.00
_cell.angle_beta   90.00
_cell.angle_gamma   90.00
#
_symmetry.space_group_name_H-M   'P 1'
#
loop_
_entity.id
_entity.type
_entity.pdbx_description
1 polymer ?
#
loop_
_entity_poly.entity_id
_entity_poly.type
_entity_poly.pdbx_seq_one_letter_code
_entity_poly.pdbx_strand_id
1 'polypeptide(L)'
;MRDVADVANVSVSAVSLVVRNKAGVADETRQRVWDAISKLGYSVSDAQEEVRSPGVGLLIERGSMPAMLDIFYGEVVRGFQSEAQRLGYQVHLHMFDRHAETSSALRTKLASEANGIVVANDGDITPEMIMQLEELNVPLVLAESYVAGRRLPCVLGDNFTAGYSVMEHLLAAGHRSIAILQGPRKYSSLNDRLKGCLAAAASAGLLIPPHFMPSPHSENPRKGYVQMKELLEADQRPTAVVAISDKTAFGAMEAIKEAGLRIPDDIAIVSIDDVSESAYTNPPLTSFHIPRSEIGVLAMQKLHRLISGETEVPVKSLVYGELIVRESSAQKLY
;
A
#
# COMPACT_ATOMS: atom_id res chain seq x y z
N MET A 1 30.73 5.16 20.56
CA MET A 1 30.35 6.60 20.42
C MET A 1 30.37 7.35 21.77
N ARG A 2 29.69 6.87 22.83
CA ARG A 2 29.73 7.52 24.17
C ARG A 2 31.14 7.54 24.74
N ASP A 3 31.82 6.40 24.75
CA ASP A 3 33.20 6.30 25.27
C ASP A 3 34.17 7.21 24.53
N VAL A 4 34.00 7.37 23.21
CA VAL A 4 34.79 8.31 22.40
C VAL A 4 34.48 9.76 22.78
N ALA A 5 33.20 10.08 23.01
CA ALA A 5 32.76 11.41 23.42
C ALA A 5 33.37 11.79 24.80
N ASP A 6 33.34 10.85 25.74
CA ASP A 6 33.93 11.01 27.08
C ASP A 6 35.45 11.22 27.02
N VAL A 7 36.18 10.38 26.26
CA VAL A 7 37.63 10.48 26.10
C VAL A 7 38.04 11.75 25.34
N ALA A 8 37.28 12.14 24.33
CA ALA A 8 37.53 13.37 23.56
C ALA A 8 37.05 14.65 24.27
N ASN A 9 36.31 14.51 25.35
CA ASN A 9 35.62 15.59 26.08
C ASN A 9 34.78 16.47 25.15
N VAL A 10 33.86 15.81 24.42
CA VAL A 10 32.91 16.45 23.49
C VAL A 10 31.54 15.77 23.59
N SER A 11 30.51 16.36 22.98
CA SER A 11 29.20 15.72 22.89
C SER A 11 29.20 14.54 21.93
N VAL A 12 28.32 13.57 22.13
CA VAL A 12 28.10 12.44 21.20
C VAL A 12 27.72 12.96 19.81
N SER A 13 27.00 14.07 19.73
CA SER A 13 26.65 14.74 18.46
C SER A 13 27.90 15.25 17.72
N ALA A 14 28.88 15.81 18.46
CA ALA A 14 30.14 16.26 17.85
C ALA A 14 30.96 15.08 17.31
N VAL A 15 31.04 13.96 18.06
CA VAL A 15 31.67 12.73 17.58
C VAL A 15 31.00 12.25 16.28
N SER A 16 29.66 12.23 16.25
CA SER A 16 28.89 11.85 15.07
C SER A 16 29.20 12.75 13.85
N LEU A 17 29.29 14.06 14.03
CA LEU A 17 29.65 14.99 12.95
C LEU A 17 31.06 14.76 12.42
N VAL A 18 32.02 14.50 13.30
CA VAL A 18 33.41 14.22 12.91
C VAL A 18 33.53 12.92 12.13
N VAL A 19 32.95 11.84 12.63
CA VAL A 19 32.99 10.51 11.97
C VAL A 19 32.29 10.55 10.61
N ARG A 20 31.21 11.32 10.48
CA ARG A 20 30.50 11.54 9.19
C ARG A 20 31.16 12.57 8.27
N ASN A 21 32.28 13.13 8.66
CA ASN A 21 32.95 14.20 7.93
C ASN A 21 32.04 15.40 7.58
N LYS A 22 31.13 15.75 8.49
CA LYS A 22 30.23 16.90 8.30
C LYS A 22 30.87 18.19 8.74
N ALA A 23 30.45 19.32 8.13
CA ALA A 23 30.83 20.66 8.57
C ALA A 23 30.19 21.01 9.93
N GLY A 24 30.75 22.03 10.63
CA GLY A 24 30.24 22.52 11.90
C GLY A 24 31.04 22.07 13.13
N VAL A 25 32.16 21.42 12.95
CA VAL A 25 33.11 21.07 14.03
C VAL A 25 34.48 21.64 13.71
N ALA A 26 35.10 22.36 14.69
CA ALA A 26 36.43 22.93 14.56
C ALA A 26 37.49 21.82 14.38
N ASP A 27 38.54 22.11 13.62
CA ASP A 27 39.58 21.15 13.30
C ASP A 27 40.27 20.56 14.53
N GLU A 28 40.48 21.36 15.56
CA GLU A 28 41.03 20.91 16.85
C GLU A 28 40.10 19.89 17.56
N THR A 29 38.80 20.10 17.51
CA THR A 29 37.82 19.16 18.04
C THR A 29 37.76 17.88 17.20
N ARG A 30 37.91 18.00 15.89
CA ARG A 30 37.99 16.88 14.96
C ARG A 30 39.20 16.01 15.29
N GLN A 31 40.36 16.63 15.51
CA GLN A 31 41.59 15.90 15.87
C GLN A 31 41.45 15.15 17.20
N ARG A 32 40.89 15.79 18.24
CA ARG A 32 40.64 15.14 19.55
C ARG A 32 39.75 13.92 19.44
N VAL A 33 38.73 13.96 18.58
CA VAL A 33 37.85 12.81 18.35
C VAL A 33 38.59 11.67 17.66
N TRP A 34 39.41 11.97 16.65
CA TRP A 34 40.23 10.94 15.98
C TRP A 34 41.28 10.31 16.90
N ASP A 35 41.93 11.11 17.75
CA ASP A 35 42.87 10.63 18.75
C ASP A 35 42.18 9.71 19.78
N ALA A 36 40.96 10.06 20.22
CA ALA A 36 40.15 9.25 21.12
C ALA A 36 39.75 7.90 20.47
N ILE A 37 39.32 7.90 19.21
CA ILE A 37 38.98 6.69 18.44
C ILE A 37 40.19 5.77 18.38
N SER A 38 41.37 6.32 18.02
CA SER A 38 42.61 5.56 17.93
C SER A 38 43.06 4.99 19.30
N LYS A 39 42.92 5.78 20.37
CA LYS A 39 43.29 5.39 21.74
C LYS A 39 42.42 4.28 22.31
N LEU A 40 41.15 4.26 21.94
CA LEU A 40 40.19 3.24 22.35
C LEU A 40 40.23 1.98 21.47
N GLY A 41 41.06 1.96 20.41
CA GLY A 41 41.20 0.83 19.51
C GLY A 41 40.00 0.58 18.60
N TYR A 42 39.12 1.57 18.47
CA TYR A 42 38.02 1.47 17.48
C TYR A 42 38.59 1.61 16.07
N SER A 43 38.20 0.70 15.18
CA SER A 43 38.49 0.89 13.76
C SER A 43 37.60 1.99 13.18
N VAL A 44 38.05 2.67 12.14
CA VAL A 44 37.22 3.68 11.43
C VAL A 44 35.96 3.03 10.87
N SER A 45 36.04 1.75 10.49
CA SER A 45 34.89 0.93 10.10
C SER A 45 33.88 0.72 11.24
N ASP A 46 34.35 0.44 12.45
CA ASP A 46 33.47 0.23 13.62
C ASP A 46 32.77 1.54 14.04
N ALA A 47 33.53 2.66 13.98
CA ALA A 47 32.95 3.99 14.24
C ALA A 47 31.97 4.45 13.14
N GLN A 48 32.17 4.00 11.90
CA GLN A 48 31.24 4.23 10.79
C GLN A 48 30.04 3.28 10.81
N GLU A 49 30.20 2.06 11.33
CA GLU A 49 29.06 1.13 11.53
C GLU A 49 28.09 1.62 12.60
N GLU A 50 28.57 2.20 13.71
CA GLU A 50 27.69 2.85 14.71
C GLU A 50 26.97 4.10 14.19
N VAL A 51 27.38 4.64 13.04
CA VAL A 51 26.83 5.84 12.39
C VAL A 51 25.97 5.50 11.18
N ARG A 52 25.72 4.21 10.90
CA ARG A 52 24.76 3.84 9.84
C ARG A 52 23.40 4.48 10.15
N SER A 53 22.79 5.06 9.13
CA SER A 53 21.40 5.49 9.22
C SER A 53 20.56 4.31 9.70
N PRO A 54 19.67 4.52 10.68
CA PRO A 54 18.83 3.44 11.16
C PRO A 54 18.04 2.82 10.00
N GLY A 55 18.03 1.49 9.92
CA GLY A 55 17.29 0.76 8.89
C GLY A 55 15.82 0.66 9.22
N VAL A 56 14.95 0.75 8.22
CA VAL A 56 13.52 0.40 8.33
C VAL A 56 13.17 -0.60 7.25
N GLY A 57 12.38 -1.62 7.63
CA GLY A 57 11.90 -2.64 6.71
C GLY A 57 10.60 -2.21 6.04
N LEU A 58 10.51 -2.39 4.73
CA LEU A 58 9.25 -2.36 4.01
C LEU A 58 9.01 -3.76 3.44
N LEU A 59 8.06 -4.47 4.04
CA LEU A 59 7.68 -5.82 3.64
C LEU A 59 6.49 -5.75 2.70
N ILE A 60 6.65 -6.28 1.50
CA ILE A 60 5.60 -6.35 0.48
C ILE A 60 5.50 -7.78 -0.04
N GLU A 61 4.29 -8.22 -0.35
CA GLU A 61 4.04 -9.45 -1.07
C GLU A 61 4.67 -9.42 -2.45
N ARG A 62 5.28 -10.54 -2.87
CA ARG A 62 5.80 -10.71 -4.21
C ARG A 62 4.67 -11.00 -5.19
N GLY A 63 4.21 -9.98 -5.87
CA GLY A 63 3.31 -10.15 -7.02
C GLY A 63 4.05 -10.66 -8.28
N SER A 64 3.34 -10.70 -9.40
CA SER A 64 3.89 -11.06 -10.71
C SER A 64 4.92 -10.07 -11.27
N MET A 65 5.00 -8.88 -10.68
CA MET A 65 5.93 -7.80 -11.05
C MET A 65 6.74 -7.33 -9.84
N PRO A 66 7.96 -6.74 -10.04
CA PRO A 66 8.66 -6.05 -8.97
C PRO A 66 7.77 -4.97 -8.32
N ALA A 67 7.80 -4.85 -6.99
CA ALA A 67 6.94 -3.92 -6.24
C ALA A 67 7.00 -2.46 -6.73
N MET A 68 8.18 -2.01 -7.19
CA MET A 68 8.37 -0.67 -7.76
C MET A 68 7.65 -0.44 -9.10
N LEU A 69 7.34 -1.53 -9.81
CA LEU A 69 6.64 -1.52 -11.10
C LEU A 69 5.17 -1.93 -10.95
N ASP A 70 4.74 -2.34 -9.76
CA ASP A 70 3.33 -2.59 -9.51
C ASP A 70 2.56 -1.27 -9.59
N ILE A 71 1.50 -1.26 -10.38
CA ILE A 71 0.72 -0.06 -10.68
C ILE A 71 0.06 0.56 -9.45
N PHE A 72 -0.18 -0.23 -8.39
CA PHE A 72 -0.73 0.25 -7.12
C PHE A 72 0.37 0.48 -6.08
N TYR A 73 1.15 -0.54 -5.73
CA TYR A 73 2.14 -0.47 -4.66
C TYR A 73 3.37 0.37 -4.99
N GLY A 74 3.69 0.57 -6.26
CA GLY A 74 4.80 1.44 -6.65
C GLY A 74 4.71 2.86 -6.08
N GLU A 75 3.50 3.43 -6.00
CA GLU A 75 3.26 4.75 -5.38
C GLU A 75 3.42 4.71 -3.84
N VAL A 76 2.90 3.67 -3.19
CA VAL A 76 3.07 3.47 -1.74
C VAL A 76 4.55 3.37 -1.38
N VAL A 77 5.31 2.57 -2.14
CA VAL A 77 6.77 2.42 -1.97
C VAL A 77 7.48 3.76 -2.14
N ARG A 78 7.14 4.53 -3.19
CA ARG A 78 7.74 5.85 -3.42
C ARG A 78 7.48 6.82 -2.27
N GLY A 79 6.24 6.91 -1.79
CA GLY A 79 5.88 7.73 -0.65
C GLY A 79 6.64 7.35 0.61
N PHE A 80 6.69 6.05 0.91
CA PHE A 80 7.43 5.51 2.04
C PHE A 80 8.94 5.82 1.95
N GLN A 81 9.56 5.57 0.80
CA GLN A 81 11.00 5.81 0.59
C GLN A 81 11.35 7.30 0.68
N SER A 82 10.55 8.17 0.07
CA SER A 82 10.75 9.61 0.12
C SER A 82 10.74 10.13 1.56
N GLU A 83 9.78 9.69 2.36
CA GLU A 83 9.66 10.11 3.76
C GLU A 83 10.75 9.48 4.63
N ALA A 84 11.10 8.21 4.42
CA ALA A 84 12.21 7.55 5.11
C ALA A 84 13.53 8.30 4.87
N GLN A 85 13.81 8.69 3.63
CA GLN A 85 14.98 9.47 3.27
C GLN A 85 14.97 10.84 3.97
N ARG A 86 13.84 11.54 3.99
CA ARG A 86 13.67 12.83 4.68
C ARG A 86 13.97 12.71 6.18
N LEU A 87 13.57 11.60 6.79
CA LEU A 87 13.78 11.30 8.21
C LEU A 87 15.16 10.67 8.52
N GLY A 88 16.00 10.43 7.50
CA GLY A 88 17.37 9.91 7.66
C GLY A 88 17.47 8.39 7.83
N TYR A 89 16.45 7.64 7.40
CA TYR A 89 16.45 6.17 7.43
C TYR A 89 16.94 5.55 6.12
N GLN A 90 17.56 4.37 6.23
CA GLN A 90 17.77 3.46 5.09
C GLN A 90 16.57 2.53 4.98
N VAL A 91 16.08 2.32 3.76
CA VAL A 91 14.94 1.42 3.49
C VAL A 91 15.45 0.08 3.00
N HIS A 92 15.09 -0.98 3.70
CA HIS A 92 15.28 -2.36 3.30
C HIS A 92 13.95 -2.89 2.74
N LEU A 93 13.88 -3.01 1.40
CA LEU A 93 12.71 -3.56 0.74
C LEU A 93 12.78 -5.09 0.73
N HIS A 94 11.81 -5.72 1.36
CA HIS A 94 11.66 -7.17 1.39
C HIS A 94 10.42 -7.59 0.61
N MET A 95 10.62 -8.42 -0.42
CA MET A 95 9.53 -8.98 -1.21
C MET A 95 9.30 -10.42 -0.73
N PHE A 96 8.20 -10.64 -0.03
CA PHE A 96 7.82 -11.96 0.48
C PHE A 96 7.24 -12.84 -0.61
N ASP A 97 7.79 -14.04 -0.76
CA ASP A 97 7.29 -15.09 -1.64
C ASP A 97 7.05 -16.36 -0.82
N ARG A 98 5.79 -16.69 -0.59
CA ARG A 98 5.40 -17.87 0.21
C ARG A 98 5.92 -19.21 -0.34
N HIS A 99 6.29 -19.26 -1.62
CA HIS A 99 6.83 -20.46 -2.26
C HIS A 99 8.35 -20.58 -2.16
N ALA A 100 9.03 -19.47 -1.91
CA ALA A 100 10.50 -19.40 -1.85
C ALA A 100 11.05 -19.16 -0.45
N GLU A 101 10.24 -18.62 0.47
CA GLU A 101 10.72 -18.18 1.79
C GLU A 101 9.80 -18.63 2.93
N THR A 102 10.40 -19.10 4.02
CA THR A 102 9.67 -19.41 5.25
C THR A 102 9.50 -18.16 6.11
N SER A 103 8.41 -18.08 6.88
CA SER A 103 8.19 -17.00 7.84
C SER A 103 9.33 -16.86 8.86
N SER A 104 9.99 -17.96 9.22
CA SER A 104 11.14 -17.96 10.14
C SER A 104 12.37 -17.27 9.54
N ALA A 105 12.72 -17.55 8.28
CA ALA A 105 13.85 -16.90 7.60
C ALA A 105 13.60 -15.40 7.44
N LEU A 106 12.39 -15.00 7.04
CA LEU A 106 11.98 -13.61 6.94
C LEU A 106 12.11 -12.88 8.28
N ARG A 107 11.61 -13.49 9.38
CA ARG A 107 11.72 -12.90 10.73
C ARG A 107 13.17 -12.65 11.13
N THR A 108 14.04 -13.63 10.95
CA THR A 108 15.47 -13.49 11.29
C THR A 108 16.13 -12.33 10.54
N LYS A 109 15.83 -12.22 9.26
CA LYS A 109 16.37 -11.15 8.40
C LYS A 109 15.85 -9.78 8.85
N LEU A 110 14.54 -9.61 9.01
CA LEU A 110 13.94 -8.34 9.44
C LEU A 110 14.43 -7.90 10.82
N ALA A 111 14.56 -8.84 11.77
CA ALA A 111 15.05 -8.54 13.12
C ALA A 111 16.49 -8.03 13.14
N SER A 112 17.33 -8.45 12.19
CA SER A 112 18.73 -8.04 12.12
C SER A 112 18.97 -6.73 11.36
N GLU A 113 18.04 -6.32 10.49
CA GLU A 113 18.24 -5.21 9.54
C GLU A 113 17.39 -3.98 9.83
N ALA A 114 16.29 -4.11 10.62
CA ALA A 114 15.31 -3.05 10.74
C ALA A 114 15.00 -2.66 12.19
N ASN A 115 15.00 -1.36 12.45
CA ASN A 115 14.54 -0.75 13.72
C ASN A 115 13.02 -0.66 13.80
N GLY A 116 12.32 -0.94 12.72
CA GLY A 116 10.88 -0.99 12.61
C GLY A 116 10.46 -1.43 11.22
N ILE A 117 9.23 -1.91 11.08
CA ILE A 117 8.73 -2.57 9.87
C ILE A 117 7.39 -1.96 9.45
N VAL A 118 7.26 -1.62 8.17
CA VAL A 118 5.95 -1.43 7.53
C VAL A 118 5.63 -2.67 6.71
N VAL A 119 4.44 -3.20 6.88
CA VAL A 119 3.89 -4.29 6.06
C VAL A 119 2.85 -3.70 5.11
N ALA A 120 3.20 -3.61 3.85
CA ALA A 120 2.28 -3.27 2.76
C ALA A 120 1.71 -4.59 2.23
N ASN A 121 0.69 -5.08 2.90
CA ASN A 121 0.19 -6.41 2.67
C ASN A 121 -0.93 -6.45 1.67
N ASP A 122 -0.91 -7.52 0.90
CA ASP A 122 -1.96 -7.87 0.01
C ASP A 122 -2.25 -9.38 -0.08
N GLY A 123 -2.30 -10.01 1.07
CA GLY A 123 -2.97 -11.30 1.21
C GLY A 123 -2.11 -12.56 1.33
N ASP A 124 -0.88 -12.59 0.81
CA ASP A 124 0.03 -13.73 1.04
C ASP A 124 0.78 -13.59 2.37
N ILE A 125 0.87 -12.36 2.89
CA ILE A 125 1.29 -12.12 4.28
C ILE A 125 0.07 -12.31 5.17
N THR A 126 -0.07 -13.51 5.72
CA THR A 126 -1.27 -13.89 6.48
C THR A 126 -1.36 -13.17 7.83
N PRO A 127 -2.55 -13.09 8.46
CA PRO A 127 -2.68 -12.57 9.82
C PRO A 127 -1.75 -13.24 10.83
N GLU A 128 -1.53 -14.56 10.70
CA GLU A 128 -0.62 -15.32 11.55
C GLU A 128 0.82 -14.87 11.40
N MET A 129 1.27 -14.57 10.17
CA MET A 129 2.60 -14.00 9.92
C MET A 129 2.75 -12.61 10.52
N ILE A 130 1.73 -11.76 10.40
CA ILE A 130 1.73 -10.43 11.02
C ILE A 130 1.87 -10.55 12.54
N MET A 131 1.16 -11.48 13.18
CA MET A 131 1.30 -11.75 14.62
C MET A 131 2.72 -12.24 14.98
N GLN A 132 3.33 -13.08 14.15
CA GLN A 132 4.71 -13.52 14.35
C GLN A 132 5.73 -12.37 14.19
N LEU A 133 5.46 -11.39 13.34
CA LEU A 133 6.27 -10.17 13.23
C LEU A 133 6.12 -9.28 14.47
N GLU A 134 4.93 -9.19 15.05
CA GLU A 134 4.67 -8.48 16.30
C GLU A 134 5.54 -9.03 17.47
N GLU A 135 5.79 -10.37 17.49
CA GLU A 135 6.67 -11.02 18.48
C GLU A 135 8.14 -10.59 18.41
N LEU A 136 8.58 -9.94 17.32
CA LEU A 136 9.95 -9.43 17.20
C LEU A 136 10.23 -8.24 18.14
N ASN A 137 9.18 -7.67 18.76
CA ASN A 137 9.27 -6.47 19.61
C ASN A 137 9.93 -5.26 18.92
N VAL A 138 9.78 -5.17 17.60
CA VAL A 138 10.12 -3.98 16.82
C VAL A 138 8.84 -3.26 16.42
N PRO A 139 8.84 -1.92 16.32
CA PRO A 139 7.71 -1.16 15.82
C PRO A 139 7.16 -1.70 14.51
N LEU A 140 5.85 -1.92 14.44
CA LEU A 140 5.15 -2.49 13.29
C LEU A 140 3.98 -1.60 12.89
N VAL A 141 3.88 -1.27 11.61
CA VAL A 141 2.75 -0.52 11.02
C VAL A 141 2.26 -1.27 9.79
N LEU A 142 0.94 -1.37 9.62
CA LEU A 142 0.33 -1.95 8.42
C LEU A 142 -0.04 -0.84 7.43
N ALA A 143 0.20 -1.05 6.14
CA ALA A 143 -0.22 -0.17 5.06
C ALA A 143 -1.16 -0.93 4.12
N GLU A 144 -2.31 -0.33 3.76
CA GLU A 144 -3.37 -0.90 2.92
C GLU A 144 -3.96 -2.23 3.42
N SER A 145 -3.71 -2.56 4.69
CA SER A 145 -4.26 -3.75 5.32
C SER A 145 -4.50 -3.56 6.81
N TYR A 146 -5.31 -4.43 7.40
CA TYR A 146 -5.48 -4.55 8.84
C TYR A 146 -5.85 -5.98 9.20
N VAL A 147 -5.56 -6.38 10.43
CA VAL A 147 -5.97 -7.68 10.97
C VAL A 147 -7.24 -7.50 11.80
N ALA A 148 -8.33 -8.16 11.42
CA ALA A 148 -9.59 -8.07 12.13
C ALA A 148 -9.45 -8.52 13.60
N GLY A 149 -9.99 -7.73 14.52
CA GLY A 149 -9.92 -8.01 15.97
C GLY A 149 -8.56 -7.67 16.63
N ARG A 150 -7.56 -7.20 15.88
CA ARG A 150 -6.26 -6.77 16.42
C ARG A 150 -6.13 -5.26 16.41
N ARG A 151 -5.39 -4.74 17.40
CA ARG A 151 -5.13 -3.30 17.57
C ARG A 151 -3.72 -2.98 17.10
N LEU A 152 -3.48 -3.11 15.80
CA LEU A 152 -2.21 -2.75 15.17
C LEU A 152 -2.33 -1.37 14.50
N PRO A 153 -1.30 -0.51 14.61
CA PRO A 153 -1.28 0.74 13.88
C PRO A 153 -1.36 0.47 12.38
N CYS A 154 -2.28 1.13 11.69
CA CYS A 154 -2.39 0.97 10.24
C CYS A 154 -2.79 2.27 9.54
N VAL A 155 -2.45 2.36 8.26
CA VAL A 155 -2.80 3.45 7.35
C VAL A 155 -3.40 2.83 6.08
N LEU A 156 -4.59 3.29 5.72
CA LEU A 156 -5.36 2.76 4.59
C LEU A 156 -6.01 3.90 3.80
N GLY A 157 -6.30 3.68 2.53
CA GLY A 157 -7.34 4.44 1.85
C GLY A 157 -8.72 4.19 2.49
N ASP A 158 -9.64 5.14 2.40
CA ASP A 158 -11.02 4.91 2.81
C ASP A 158 -11.74 4.03 1.78
N ASN A 159 -11.43 2.74 1.84
CA ASN A 159 -11.89 1.74 0.90
C ASN A 159 -13.41 1.52 0.96
N PHE A 160 -14.05 1.76 2.14
CA PHE A 160 -15.50 1.68 2.24
C PHE A 160 -16.15 2.84 1.48
N THR A 161 -15.71 4.08 1.71
CA THR A 161 -16.21 5.26 1.00
C THR A 161 -15.91 5.16 -0.50
N ALA A 162 -14.77 4.63 -0.90
CA ALA A 162 -14.46 4.39 -2.31
C ALA A 162 -15.50 3.49 -2.98
N GLY A 163 -15.79 2.33 -2.36
CA GLY A 163 -16.84 1.43 -2.86
C GLY A 163 -18.22 2.04 -2.87
N TYR A 164 -18.57 2.80 -1.82
CA TYR A 164 -19.86 3.51 -1.73
C TYR A 164 -19.99 4.53 -2.86
N SER A 165 -18.98 5.36 -3.07
CA SER A 165 -19.00 6.46 -4.06
C SER A 165 -19.11 5.97 -5.50
N VAL A 166 -18.38 4.91 -5.88
CA VAL A 166 -18.49 4.38 -7.26
C VAL A 166 -19.84 3.76 -7.55
N MET A 167 -20.44 3.09 -6.57
CA MET A 167 -21.80 2.56 -6.70
C MET A 167 -22.83 3.68 -6.74
N GLU A 168 -22.74 4.66 -5.85
CA GLU A 168 -23.62 5.82 -5.81
C GLU A 168 -23.60 6.59 -7.14
N HIS A 169 -22.43 6.76 -7.76
CA HIS A 169 -22.28 7.39 -9.06
C HIS A 169 -23.11 6.69 -10.15
N LEU A 170 -23.05 5.36 -10.24
CA LEU A 170 -23.85 4.60 -11.21
C LEU A 170 -25.35 4.66 -10.90
N LEU A 171 -25.71 4.63 -9.62
CA LEU A 171 -27.11 4.78 -9.20
C LEU A 171 -27.68 6.15 -9.54
N ALA A 172 -26.88 7.22 -9.34
CA ALA A 172 -27.24 8.59 -9.71
C ALA A 172 -27.38 8.76 -11.22
N ALA A 173 -26.58 8.02 -12.02
CA ALA A 173 -26.72 7.94 -13.47
C ALA A 173 -27.94 7.14 -13.94
N GLY A 174 -28.74 6.59 -13.02
CA GLY A 174 -29.99 5.87 -13.30
C GLY A 174 -29.83 4.36 -13.50
N HIS A 175 -28.62 3.80 -13.39
CA HIS A 175 -28.42 2.35 -13.50
C HIS A 175 -29.07 1.61 -12.35
N ARG A 176 -29.75 0.49 -12.66
CA ARG A 176 -30.37 -0.42 -11.68
C ARG A 176 -29.95 -1.87 -11.90
N SER A 177 -29.45 -2.20 -13.08
CA SER A 177 -28.87 -3.51 -13.43
C SER A 177 -27.34 -3.37 -13.37
N ILE A 178 -26.77 -3.51 -12.16
CA ILE A 178 -25.37 -3.24 -11.89
C ILE A 178 -24.68 -4.52 -11.39
N ALA A 179 -23.57 -4.91 -12.02
CA ALA A 179 -22.76 -6.01 -11.56
C ALA A 179 -21.51 -5.51 -10.80
N ILE A 180 -20.96 -6.37 -9.91
CA ILE A 180 -19.75 -6.09 -9.16
C ILE A 180 -18.71 -7.18 -9.45
N LEU A 181 -17.62 -6.82 -10.09
CA LEU A 181 -16.46 -7.70 -10.29
C LEU A 181 -15.60 -7.68 -9.04
N GLN A 182 -15.72 -8.73 -8.24
CA GLN A 182 -15.10 -8.84 -6.93
C GLN A 182 -13.62 -9.15 -7.01
N GLY A 183 -12.88 -8.76 -5.97
CA GLY A 183 -11.52 -9.23 -5.71
C GLY A 183 -11.49 -10.42 -4.74
N PRO A 184 -10.30 -11.08 -4.58
CA PRO A 184 -10.14 -12.14 -3.61
C PRO A 184 -10.43 -11.68 -2.19
N ARG A 185 -11.17 -12.51 -1.43
CA ARG A 185 -11.62 -12.17 -0.06
C ARG A 185 -10.51 -12.10 0.99
N LYS A 186 -9.31 -12.60 0.66
CA LYS A 186 -8.15 -12.50 1.54
C LYS A 186 -7.68 -11.05 1.75
N TYR A 187 -8.02 -10.12 0.87
CA TYR A 187 -7.63 -8.72 0.94
C TYR A 187 -8.66 -7.87 1.69
N SER A 188 -8.25 -7.29 2.82
CA SER A 188 -9.13 -6.48 3.68
C SER A 188 -9.65 -5.23 2.96
N SER A 189 -8.81 -4.56 2.19
CA SER A 189 -9.16 -3.39 1.39
C SER A 189 -10.27 -3.70 0.37
N LEU A 190 -10.13 -4.78 -0.41
CA LEU A 190 -11.12 -5.19 -1.41
C LEU A 190 -12.46 -5.59 -0.77
N ASN A 191 -12.42 -6.22 0.41
CA ASN A 191 -13.63 -6.53 1.15
C ASN A 191 -14.36 -5.27 1.63
N ASP A 192 -13.63 -4.24 2.06
CA ASP A 192 -14.24 -2.98 2.50
C ASP A 192 -14.83 -2.21 1.32
N ARG A 193 -14.18 -2.22 0.13
CA ARG A 193 -14.75 -1.70 -1.12
C ARG A 193 -16.07 -2.38 -1.47
N LEU A 194 -16.11 -3.72 -1.42
CA LEU A 194 -17.34 -4.48 -1.69
C LEU A 194 -18.46 -4.14 -0.71
N LYS A 195 -18.15 -4.04 0.60
CA LYS A 195 -19.13 -3.61 1.61
C LYS A 195 -19.67 -2.22 1.32
N GLY A 196 -18.83 -1.27 0.89
CA GLY A 196 -19.24 0.07 0.48
C GLY A 196 -20.20 0.03 -0.71
N CYS A 197 -19.88 -0.73 -1.77
CA CYS A 197 -20.77 -0.93 -2.92
C CYS A 197 -22.14 -1.48 -2.52
N LEU A 198 -22.15 -2.53 -1.70
CA LEU A 198 -23.40 -3.15 -1.26
C LEU A 198 -24.21 -2.24 -0.35
N ALA A 199 -23.56 -1.43 0.50
CA ALA A 199 -24.23 -0.45 1.35
C ALA A 199 -24.89 0.66 0.52
N ALA A 200 -24.22 1.20 -0.51
CA ALA A 200 -24.79 2.20 -1.40
C ALA A 200 -25.99 1.63 -2.18
N ALA A 201 -25.86 0.41 -2.73
CA ALA A 201 -26.96 -0.26 -3.42
C ALA A 201 -28.17 -0.44 -2.49
N ALA A 202 -27.96 -0.94 -1.27
CA ALA A 202 -29.02 -1.14 -0.27
C ALA A 202 -29.70 0.19 0.13
N SER A 203 -28.92 1.27 0.29
CA SER A 203 -29.46 2.61 0.59
C SER A 203 -30.39 3.13 -0.51
N ALA A 204 -30.16 2.71 -1.76
CA ALA A 204 -31.04 3.01 -2.90
C ALA A 204 -32.14 1.98 -3.13
N GLY A 205 -32.34 1.04 -2.20
CA GLY A 205 -33.35 -0.04 -2.31
C GLY A 205 -33.01 -1.10 -3.37
N LEU A 206 -31.74 -1.17 -3.83
CA LEU A 206 -31.26 -2.12 -4.82
C LEU A 206 -30.56 -3.31 -4.15
N LEU A 207 -31.03 -4.51 -4.43
CA LEU A 207 -30.33 -5.74 -4.08
C LEU A 207 -29.54 -6.23 -5.29
N ILE A 208 -28.23 -6.39 -5.14
CA ILE A 208 -27.39 -6.96 -6.19
C ILE A 208 -27.55 -8.48 -6.17
N PRO A 209 -28.09 -9.09 -7.23
CA PRO A 209 -28.30 -10.53 -7.23
C PRO A 209 -26.97 -11.31 -7.34
N PRO A 210 -26.90 -12.54 -6.79
CA PRO A 210 -25.65 -13.31 -6.78
C PRO A 210 -25.01 -13.52 -8.17
N HIS A 211 -25.79 -13.67 -9.22
CA HIS A 211 -25.28 -13.83 -10.58
C HIS A 211 -24.63 -12.56 -11.15
N PHE A 212 -24.86 -11.38 -10.55
CA PHE A 212 -24.16 -10.13 -10.86
C PHE A 212 -22.91 -9.90 -10.00
N MET A 213 -22.53 -10.89 -9.22
CA MET A 213 -21.31 -10.90 -8.44
C MET A 213 -20.49 -12.19 -8.71
N PRO A 214 -19.93 -12.36 -9.92
CA PRO A 214 -19.20 -13.55 -10.28
C PRO A 214 -18.02 -13.79 -9.32
N SER A 215 -17.64 -15.06 -9.15
CA SER A 215 -16.60 -15.45 -8.21
C SER A 215 -15.27 -14.80 -8.55
N PRO A 216 -14.49 -14.36 -7.55
CA PRO A 216 -13.16 -13.81 -7.79
C PRO A 216 -12.19 -14.94 -8.16
N HIS A 217 -11.73 -14.98 -9.40
CA HIS A 217 -10.71 -15.92 -9.88
C HIS A 217 -9.32 -15.47 -9.39
N SER A 218 -9.00 -15.70 -8.12
CA SER A 218 -7.84 -15.14 -7.43
C SER A 218 -6.49 -15.49 -8.06
N GLU A 219 -6.38 -16.69 -8.61
CA GLU A 219 -5.16 -17.18 -9.25
C GLU A 219 -5.04 -16.77 -10.74
N ASN A 220 -6.08 -16.18 -11.33
CA ASN A 220 -6.06 -15.78 -12.72
C ASN A 220 -5.62 -14.32 -12.87
N PRO A 221 -4.49 -14.01 -13.55
CA PRO A 221 -4.05 -12.64 -13.80
C PRO A 221 -5.04 -11.83 -14.63
N ARG A 222 -5.88 -12.48 -15.43
CA ARG A 222 -6.96 -11.88 -16.23
C ARG A 222 -8.32 -11.98 -15.55
N LYS A 223 -8.38 -12.01 -14.22
CA LYS A 223 -9.62 -12.24 -13.45
C LYS A 223 -10.79 -11.36 -13.87
N GLY A 224 -10.56 -10.07 -14.10
CA GLY A 224 -11.64 -9.16 -14.54
C GLY A 224 -12.20 -9.50 -15.92
N TYR A 225 -11.36 -9.95 -16.84
CA TYR A 225 -11.78 -10.45 -18.14
C TYR A 225 -12.67 -11.70 -18.01
N VAL A 226 -12.25 -12.68 -17.21
CA VAL A 226 -13.01 -13.92 -17.00
C VAL A 226 -14.36 -13.62 -16.35
N GLN A 227 -14.39 -12.84 -15.28
CA GLN A 227 -15.63 -12.44 -14.61
C GLN A 227 -16.59 -11.71 -15.56
N MET A 228 -16.05 -10.80 -16.40
CA MET A 228 -16.89 -10.09 -17.37
C MET A 228 -17.41 -11.01 -18.45
N LYS A 229 -16.63 -11.96 -18.93
CA LYS A 229 -17.10 -12.98 -19.91
C LYS A 229 -18.26 -13.79 -19.34
N GLU A 230 -18.20 -14.21 -18.07
CA GLU A 230 -19.31 -14.92 -17.41
C GLU A 230 -20.60 -14.08 -17.42
N LEU A 231 -20.49 -12.76 -17.14
CA LEU A 231 -21.64 -11.85 -17.17
C LEU A 231 -22.20 -11.64 -18.59
N LEU A 232 -21.35 -11.61 -19.62
CA LEU A 232 -21.75 -11.41 -21.00
C LEU A 232 -22.44 -12.64 -21.60
N GLU A 233 -22.12 -13.84 -21.11
CA GLU A 233 -22.72 -15.12 -21.51
C GLU A 233 -24.06 -15.40 -20.79
N ALA A 234 -24.38 -14.65 -19.73
CA ALA A 234 -25.63 -14.82 -19.00
C ALA A 234 -26.85 -14.29 -19.79
N ASP A 235 -28.04 -14.86 -19.50
CA ASP A 235 -29.29 -14.45 -20.14
C ASP A 235 -29.64 -12.97 -19.88
N GLN A 236 -29.22 -12.45 -18.72
CA GLN A 236 -29.40 -11.04 -18.35
C GLN A 236 -28.04 -10.39 -18.24
N ARG A 237 -27.85 -9.29 -18.97
CA ARG A 237 -26.62 -8.49 -18.92
C ARG A 237 -26.81 -7.26 -18.04
N PRO A 238 -25.79 -6.89 -17.26
CA PRO A 238 -25.82 -5.62 -16.54
C PRO A 238 -25.72 -4.43 -17.50
N THR A 239 -26.31 -3.30 -17.13
CA THR A 239 -26.13 -2.02 -17.86
C THR A 239 -24.91 -1.25 -17.35
N ALA A 240 -24.39 -1.62 -16.19
CA ALA A 240 -23.18 -1.02 -15.61
C ALA A 240 -22.43 -2.04 -14.74
N VAL A 241 -21.16 -1.78 -14.58
CA VAL A 241 -20.23 -2.65 -13.84
C VAL A 241 -19.39 -1.80 -12.89
N VAL A 242 -19.32 -2.21 -11.62
CA VAL A 242 -18.29 -1.77 -10.69
C VAL A 242 -17.17 -2.82 -10.70
N ALA A 243 -15.97 -2.45 -11.12
CA ALA A 243 -14.78 -3.24 -10.94
C ALA A 243 -14.08 -2.82 -9.65
N ILE A 244 -13.75 -3.78 -8.78
CA ILE A 244 -13.24 -3.49 -7.43
C ILE A 244 -11.82 -2.86 -7.44
N SER A 245 -11.14 -2.90 -8.59
CA SER A 245 -9.83 -2.26 -8.83
C SER A 245 -9.66 -1.97 -10.33
N ASP A 246 -8.82 -1.00 -10.66
CA ASP A 246 -8.52 -0.65 -12.06
C ASP A 246 -7.95 -1.84 -12.84
N LYS A 247 -7.09 -2.65 -12.21
CA LYS A 247 -6.55 -3.88 -12.81
C LYS A 247 -7.66 -4.87 -13.20
N THR A 248 -8.74 -4.93 -12.42
CA THR A 248 -9.92 -5.73 -12.75
C THR A 248 -10.72 -5.06 -13.88
N ALA A 249 -10.84 -3.73 -13.86
CA ALA A 249 -11.56 -2.97 -14.89
C ALA A 249 -10.91 -3.11 -16.26
N PHE A 250 -9.59 -3.07 -16.37
CA PHE A 250 -8.89 -3.22 -17.66
C PHE A 250 -9.24 -4.55 -18.36
N GLY A 251 -9.26 -5.66 -17.62
CA GLY A 251 -9.68 -6.93 -18.15
C GLY A 251 -11.17 -6.97 -18.54
N ALA A 252 -12.03 -6.34 -17.75
CA ALA A 252 -13.45 -6.22 -18.07
C ALA A 252 -13.69 -5.40 -19.35
N MET A 253 -13.02 -4.27 -19.49
CA MET A 253 -13.09 -3.44 -20.70
C MET A 253 -12.64 -4.19 -21.96
N GLU A 254 -11.62 -5.02 -21.85
CA GLU A 254 -11.18 -5.89 -22.94
C GLU A 254 -12.29 -6.86 -23.34
N ALA A 255 -12.91 -7.57 -22.37
CA ALA A 255 -14.00 -8.52 -22.64
C ALA A 255 -15.25 -7.86 -23.26
N ILE A 256 -15.62 -6.66 -22.78
CA ILE A 256 -16.73 -5.89 -23.34
C ILE A 256 -16.50 -5.55 -24.81
N LYS A 257 -15.29 -5.06 -25.15
CA LYS A 257 -14.92 -4.70 -26.51
C LYS A 257 -14.87 -5.90 -27.45
N GLU A 258 -14.32 -7.04 -27.00
CA GLU A 258 -14.28 -8.28 -27.77
C GLU A 258 -15.68 -8.81 -28.07
N ALA A 259 -16.66 -8.55 -27.19
CA ALA A 259 -18.07 -8.86 -27.44
C ALA A 259 -18.76 -7.86 -28.40
N GLY A 260 -18.03 -6.88 -28.94
CA GLY A 260 -18.57 -5.86 -29.84
C GLY A 260 -19.44 -4.82 -29.15
N LEU A 261 -19.38 -4.72 -27.82
CA LEU A 261 -20.17 -3.78 -27.03
C LEU A 261 -19.38 -2.50 -26.76
N ARG A 262 -20.11 -1.39 -26.63
CA ARG A 262 -19.56 -0.05 -26.44
C ARG A 262 -19.59 0.34 -24.96
N ILE A 263 -18.53 1.00 -24.54
CA ILE A 263 -18.41 1.61 -23.22
C ILE A 263 -18.49 3.14 -23.44
N PRO A 264 -19.39 3.88 -22.77
CA PRO A 264 -20.37 3.43 -21.78
C PRO A 264 -21.75 3.04 -22.38
N ASP A 265 -21.98 3.20 -23.68
CA ASP A 265 -23.30 3.19 -24.31
C ASP A 265 -24.08 1.89 -24.06
N ASP A 266 -23.43 0.74 -24.13
CA ASP A 266 -24.06 -0.57 -23.90
C ASP A 266 -23.81 -1.05 -22.46
N ILE A 267 -22.58 -0.81 -21.91
CA ILE A 267 -22.22 -1.13 -20.53
C ILE A 267 -21.31 -0.01 -19.99
N ALA A 268 -21.79 0.71 -18.97
CA ALA A 268 -20.95 1.64 -18.23
C ALA A 268 -19.99 0.90 -17.28
N ILE A 269 -18.78 1.42 -17.05
CA ILE A 269 -17.81 0.83 -16.12
C ILE A 269 -17.16 1.89 -15.23
N VAL A 270 -17.08 1.58 -13.95
CA VAL A 270 -16.37 2.36 -12.95
C VAL A 270 -15.44 1.47 -12.14
N SER A 271 -14.40 2.05 -11.55
CA SER A 271 -13.45 1.29 -10.74
C SER A 271 -12.89 2.08 -9.56
N ILE A 272 -11.90 1.49 -8.88
CA ILE A 272 -11.21 2.08 -7.73
C ILE A 272 -9.72 1.85 -7.95
N ASP A 273 -8.91 2.81 -7.59
CA ASP A 273 -7.46 2.98 -7.47
C ASP A 273 -6.99 4.27 -8.16
N ASP A 274 -7.54 4.61 -9.33
CA ASP A 274 -7.11 5.71 -10.21
C ASP A 274 -5.62 5.65 -10.50
N VAL A 275 -5.17 4.50 -11.03
CA VAL A 275 -3.79 4.37 -11.51
C VAL A 275 -3.60 5.20 -12.79
N SER A 276 -2.35 5.59 -13.07
CA SER A 276 -2.05 6.46 -14.22
C SER A 276 -2.60 5.95 -15.55
N GLU A 277 -2.64 4.64 -15.74
CA GLU A 277 -3.14 3.97 -16.95
C GLU A 277 -4.64 4.21 -17.17
N SER A 278 -5.40 4.46 -16.11
CA SER A 278 -6.87 4.67 -16.18
C SER A 278 -7.26 5.88 -17.03
N ALA A 279 -6.42 6.91 -17.04
CA ALA A 279 -6.61 8.09 -17.88
C ALA A 279 -6.36 7.82 -19.38
N TYR A 280 -5.63 6.76 -19.71
CA TYR A 280 -5.21 6.42 -21.06
C TYR A 280 -5.94 5.21 -21.66
N THR A 281 -6.89 4.62 -20.92
CA THR A 281 -7.79 3.61 -21.50
C THR A 281 -8.67 4.23 -22.59
N ASN A 282 -9.31 3.41 -23.39
CA ASN A 282 -10.28 3.86 -24.40
C ASN A 282 -11.63 3.16 -24.18
N PRO A 283 -12.69 3.85 -23.70
CA PRO A 283 -12.66 5.22 -23.22
C PRO A 283 -11.84 5.36 -21.93
N PRO A 284 -11.43 6.60 -21.53
CA PRO A 284 -10.82 6.85 -20.23
C PRO A 284 -11.69 6.37 -19.06
N LEU A 285 -11.07 5.66 -18.10
CA LEU A 285 -11.77 4.97 -17.03
C LEU A 285 -12.13 5.91 -15.88
N THR A 286 -13.41 5.97 -15.52
CA THR A 286 -13.87 6.58 -14.27
C THR A 286 -13.40 5.71 -13.11
N SER A 287 -12.62 6.30 -12.20
CA SER A 287 -12.06 5.56 -11.08
C SER A 287 -11.99 6.43 -9.82
N PHE A 288 -12.17 5.80 -8.66
CA PHE A 288 -11.99 6.47 -7.38
C PHE A 288 -10.49 6.50 -7.05
N HIS A 289 -9.95 7.71 -6.91
CA HIS A 289 -8.55 7.93 -6.59
C HIS A 289 -8.25 7.55 -5.14
N ILE A 290 -7.30 6.61 -4.96
CA ILE A 290 -6.71 6.28 -3.66
C ILE A 290 -5.36 7.00 -3.56
N PRO A 291 -5.13 7.87 -2.54
CA PRO A 291 -3.89 8.62 -2.38
C PRO A 291 -2.74 7.72 -1.88
N ARG A 292 -2.22 6.87 -2.76
CA ARG A 292 -1.25 5.81 -2.45
C ARG A 292 0.08 6.34 -1.91
N SER A 293 0.58 7.43 -2.48
CA SER A 293 1.83 8.07 -2.03
C SER A 293 1.71 8.55 -0.58
N GLU A 294 0.60 9.21 -0.26
CA GLU A 294 0.28 9.70 1.09
C GLU A 294 0.16 8.57 2.10
N ILE A 295 -0.38 7.43 1.70
CA ILE A 295 -0.44 6.23 2.55
C ILE A 295 0.98 5.79 2.92
N GLY A 296 1.90 5.75 1.95
CA GLY A 296 3.31 5.43 2.18
C GLY A 296 4.00 6.43 3.12
N VAL A 297 3.80 7.73 2.89
CA VAL A 297 4.33 8.81 3.73
C VAL A 297 3.83 8.67 5.17
N LEU A 298 2.52 8.56 5.36
CA LEU A 298 1.90 8.47 6.68
C LEU A 298 2.29 7.18 7.42
N ALA A 299 2.45 6.07 6.71
CA ALA A 299 2.93 4.82 7.30
C ALA A 299 4.36 4.97 7.84
N MET A 300 5.25 5.65 7.09
CA MET A 300 6.61 5.91 7.54
C MET A 300 6.65 6.90 8.71
N GLN A 301 5.85 7.95 8.69
CA GLN A 301 5.76 8.91 9.80
C GLN A 301 5.28 8.23 11.09
N LYS A 302 4.26 7.38 10.98
CA LYS A 302 3.75 6.60 12.12
C LYS A 302 4.84 5.65 12.64
N LEU A 303 5.56 4.95 11.75
CA LEU A 303 6.66 4.09 12.14
C LEU A 303 7.78 4.87 12.84
N HIS A 304 8.15 6.04 12.32
CA HIS A 304 9.16 6.91 12.92
C HIS A 304 8.83 7.30 14.36
N ARG A 305 7.59 7.69 14.64
CA ARG A 305 7.13 8.06 15.99
C ARG A 305 7.24 6.88 16.95
N LEU A 306 6.86 5.68 16.50
CA LEU A 306 7.01 4.46 17.30
C LEU A 306 8.50 4.13 17.57
N ILE A 307 9.38 4.26 16.58
CA ILE A 307 10.84 4.05 16.75
C ILE A 307 11.42 5.07 17.72
N SER A 308 10.94 6.31 17.70
CA SER A 308 11.37 7.39 18.59
C SER A 308 10.87 7.22 20.04
N GLY A 309 10.13 6.16 20.33
CA GLY A 309 9.63 5.88 21.69
C GLY A 309 8.41 6.72 22.08
N GLU A 310 7.74 7.36 21.12
CA GLU A 310 6.46 8.01 21.39
C GLU A 310 5.42 6.93 21.68
N THR A 311 4.83 7.01 22.88
CA THR A 311 3.75 6.09 23.25
C THR A 311 2.47 6.51 22.54
N GLU A 312 2.13 5.81 21.47
CA GLU A 312 0.88 6.05 20.76
C GLU A 312 -0.14 4.93 21.05
N VAL A 313 -1.39 5.33 21.22
CA VAL A 313 -2.50 4.40 21.14
C VAL A 313 -2.55 3.87 19.69
N PRO A 314 -2.63 2.54 19.47
CA PRO A 314 -2.76 2.01 18.12
C PRO A 314 -3.97 2.61 17.39
N VAL A 315 -3.74 3.26 16.25
CA VAL A 315 -4.75 3.98 15.48
C VAL A 315 -4.86 3.41 14.09
N LYS A 316 -6.09 3.18 13.63
CA LYS A 316 -6.42 2.96 12.23
C LYS A 316 -6.65 4.32 11.56
N SER A 317 -5.72 4.75 10.70
CA SER A 317 -5.81 5.99 9.93
C SER A 317 -6.41 5.71 8.57
N LEU A 318 -7.40 6.51 8.15
CA LEU A 318 -7.99 6.46 6.82
C LEU A 318 -7.58 7.71 6.04
N VAL A 319 -7.14 7.53 4.80
CA VAL A 319 -6.81 8.61 3.86
C VAL A 319 -7.96 8.74 2.88
N TYR A 320 -8.57 9.91 2.84
CA TYR A 320 -9.68 10.18 1.93
C TYR A 320 -9.18 10.31 0.49
N GLY A 321 -9.98 9.78 -0.42
CA GLY A 321 -9.82 9.91 -1.85
C GLY A 321 -11.03 10.61 -2.48
N GLU A 322 -11.07 10.65 -3.80
CA GLU A 322 -12.16 11.25 -4.55
C GLU A 322 -12.45 10.48 -5.85
N LEU A 323 -13.69 10.60 -6.34
CA LEU A 323 -14.08 9.98 -7.61
C LEU A 323 -13.65 10.87 -8.79
N ILE A 324 -12.81 10.33 -9.66
CA ILE A 324 -12.40 10.98 -10.92
C ILE A 324 -13.30 10.47 -12.04
N VAL A 325 -14.30 11.29 -12.39
CA VAL A 325 -15.24 10.94 -13.45
C VAL A 325 -14.62 11.15 -14.83
N ARG A 326 -14.70 10.12 -15.68
CA ARG A 326 -14.22 10.11 -17.07
C ARG A 326 -15.29 9.50 -17.99
N GLU A 327 -14.90 9.19 -19.23
CA GLU A 327 -15.85 8.80 -20.28
C GLU A 327 -16.47 7.40 -20.10
N SER A 328 -15.82 6.49 -19.35
CA SER A 328 -16.30 5.10 -19.21
C SER A 328 -17.66 4.95 -18.48
N SER A 329 -18.12 5.99 -17.82
CA SER A 329 -19.41 6.03 -17.11
C SER A 329 -20.20 7.32 -17.36
N ALA A 330 -19.67 8.25 -18.16
CA ALA A 330 -20.37 9.47 -18.46
C ALA A 330 -21.60 9.18 -19.34
N GLN A 331 -22.79 9.57 -18.86
CA GLN A 331 -23.95 9.62 -19.74
C GLN A 331 -23.70 10.66 -20.85
N LYS A 332 -23.92 10.29 -22.11
CA LYS A 332 -24.11 11.27 -23.15
C LYS A 332 -25.41 12.00 -22.84
N LEU A 333 -25.31 13.25 -22.40
CA LEU A 333 -26.46 14.17 -22.37
C LEU A 333 -26.91 14.35 -23.84
N TYR A 334 -27.97 13.66 -24.23
CA TYR A 334 -28.65 13.92 -25.51
C TYR A 334 -29.58 15.11 -25.34
#